data_aa69517fe26b3420e17e22e2d65b7dc5
#
_entry.id   aa69517fe26b3420e17e22e2d65b7dc5
#
_cell.length_a   1.000
_cell.length_b   1.000
_cell.length_c   1.000
_cell.angle_alpha   90.00
_cell.angle_beta   90.00
_cell.angle_gamma   90.00
#
_symmetry.space_group_name_H-M   'P 1'
#
loop_
_entity.id
_entity.type
_entity.pdbx_description
1 polymer ?
#
loop_
_entity_poly.entity_id
_entity_poly.type
_entity_poly.pdbx_seq_one_letter_code
_entity_poly.pdbx_strand_id
1 'polypeptide(L)'
;SKFDFGPMNTTFSANHLEGFRMRVGGMTTANLNPHWFGSGYLAYGVNDRKLKYNAKLTYSVNKKKYHEGESPVNNISAIQEYDVYTPGQDFLFTSKDNMFVAWKVGEPVTMMQYIRKTMLQYQKEWLNGLTLTTWARNENNEAAGTLRYDRYNADGTLTNLKSFTNTELGAQLRFAPGERAYNGREGKNSLFNLSKDAPVFKLSHQMGLKKGLGVV
;
A
#
# COMPACT_ATOMS: atom_id res chain seq x y z
N SER A 1 9.07 -15.22 17.62
CA SER A 1 8.46 -15.97 16.51
C SER A 1 9.26 -15.76 15.23
N LYS A 2 9.21 -16.72 14.30
CA LYS A 2 9.76 -16.56 12.92
C LYS A 2 8.71 -15.96 11.98
N PHE A 3 7.44 -16.12 12.33
CA PHE A 3 6.28 -15.65 11.58
C PHE A 3 5.34 -14.93 12.52
N ASP A 4 4.83 -13.79 12.07
CA ASP A 4 3.78 -13.06 12.73
C ASP A 4 2.54 -13.07 11.81
N PHE A 5 1.42 -13.54 12.35
CA PHE A 5 0.15 -13.53 11.62
C PHE A 5 -0.51 -12.17 11.75
N GLY A 6 -1.14 -11.72 10.66
CA GLY A 6 -1.69 -10.38 10.54
C GLY A 6 -2.82 -10.09 11.53
N PRO A 7 -3.18 -8.81 11.66
CA PRO A 7 -4.10 -8.40 12.70
C PRO A 7 -5.46 -9.08 12.57
N MET A 8 -5.94 -9.68 13.66
CA MET A 8 -7.18 -10.43 13.72
C MET A 8 -8.42 -9.58 13.36
N ASN A 9 -8.37 -8.27 13.58
CA ASN A 9 -9.46 -7.35 13.27
C ASN A 9 -9.69 -7.13 11.77
N THR A 10 -8.79 -7.58 10.90
CA THR A 10 -8.92 -7.50 9.44
C THR A 10 -9.27 -8.84 8.80
N THR A 11 -9.43 -9.90 9.61
CA THR A 11 -9.76 -11.25 9.11
C THR A 11 -11.14 -11.29 8.45
N PHE A 12 -12.08 -10.51 8.97
CA PHE A 12 -13.43 -10.42 8.46
C PHE A 12 -13.79 -8.97 8.18
N SER A 13 -14.34 -8.72 7.02
CA SER A 13 -14.89 -7.42 6.64
C SER A 13 -16.07 -7.60 5.69
N ALA A 14 -16.81 -6.53 5.43
CA ALA A 14 -17.90 -6.55 4.48
C ALA A 14 -17.93 -5.25 3.69
N ASN A 15 -18.21 -5.35 2.40
CA ASN A 15 -18.48 -4.21 1.54
C ASN A 15 -19.54 -4.57 0.50
N HIS A 16 -20.05 -3.56 -0.18
CA HIS A 16 -21.18 -3.73 -1.11
C HIS A 16 -20.86 -4.63 -2.32
N LEU A 17 -19.61 -4.61 -2.79
CA LEU A 17 -19.18 -5.38 -3.96
C LEU A 17 -18.86 -6.83 -3.62
N GLU A 18 -18.08 -7.06 -2.56
CA GLU A 18 -17.59 -8.38 -2.17
C GLU A 18 -18.57 -9.14 -1.26
N GLY A 19 -19.54 -8.42 -0.66
CA GLY A 19 -20.34 -8.95 0.43
C GLY A 19 -19.47 -9.22 1.65
N PHE A 20 -19.56 -10.42 2.19
CA PHE A 20 -18.67 -10.88 3.26
C PHE A 20 -17.30 -11.23 2.67
N ARG A 21 -16.24 -10.71 3.30
CA ARG A 21 -14.86 -10.92 2.92
C ARG A 21 -14.08 -11.57 4.04
N MET A 22 -13.38 -12.64 3.73
CA MET A 22 -12.42 -13.28 4.62
C MET A 22 -11.00 -12.98 4.15
N ARG A 23 -10.10 -12.71 5.09
CA ARG A 23 -8.70 -12.43 4.83
C ARG A 23 -7.80 -13.17 5.81
N VAL A 24 -6.72 -13.73 5.31
CA VAL A 24 -5.63 -14.31 6.11
C VAL A 24 -4.31 -13.75 5.59
N GLY A 25 -3.44 -13.33 6.49
CA GLY A 25 -2.15 -12.77 6.14
C GLY A 25 -1.14 -12.90 7.25
N GLY A 26 0.09 -12.55 6.95
CA GLY A 26 1.18 -12.56 7.89
C GLY A 26 2.47 -12.01 7.31
N MET A 27 3.49 -12.01 8.14
CA MET A 27 4.83 -11.56 7.76
C MET A 27 5.91 -12.43 8.41
N THR A 28 7.06 -12.48 7.79
CA THR A 28 8.27 -13.05 8.38
C THR A 28 8.94 -12.02 9.28
N THR A 29 9.68 -12.51 10.27
CA THR A 29 10.48 -11.67 11.17
C THR A 29 11.96 -11.88 10.93
N ALA A 30 12.81 -11.03 11.52
CA ALA A 30 14.25 -11.15 11.46
C ALA A 30 14.80 -12.44 12.11
N ASN A 31 13.98 -13.14 12.92
CA ASN A 31 14.33 -14.47 13.46
C ASN A 31 14.36 -15.57 12.38
N LEU A 32 13.71 -15.33 11.23
CA LEU A 32 13.83 -16.20 10.06
C LEU A 32 15.06 -15.82 9.24
N ASN A 33 15.14 -14.55 8.86
CA ASN A 33 16.29 -13.96 8.18
C ASN A 33 16.36 -12.45 8.47
N PRO A 34 17.53 -11.92 8.92
CA PRO A 34 17.64 -10.51 9.30
C PRO A 34 17.71 -9.52 8.13
N HIS A 35 17.77 -9.99 6.89
CA HIS A 35 17.84 -9.19 5.67
C HIS A 35 16.65 -9.41 4.74
N TRP A 36 16.04 -10.59 4.73
CA TRP A 36 14.94 -10.93 3.85
C TRP A 36 13.62 -11.03 4.61
N PHE A 37 12.63 -10.28 4.14
CA PHE A 37 11.30 -10.23 4.74
C PHE A 37 10.25 -10.48 3.67
N GLY A 38 9.34 -11.39 3.95
CA GLY A 38 8.16 -11.64 3.16
C GLY A 38 6.92 -11.25 3.96
N SER A 39 5.98 -10.57 3.34
CA SER A 39 4.68 -10.28 3.94
C SER A 39 3.59 -10.34 2.89
N GLY A 40 2.37 -10.59 3.32
CA GLY A 40 1.25 -10.60 2.41
C GLY A 40 -0.02 -11.16 3.01
N TYR A 41 -1.07 -11.18 2.18
CA TYR A 41 -2.34 -11.77 2.52
C TYR A 41 -3.03 -12.37 1.31
N LEU A 42 -3.99 -13.25 1.60
CA LEU A 42 -5.01 -13.73 0.69
C LEU A 42 -6.38 -13.32 1.23
N ALA A 43 -7.27 -12.87 0.36
CA ALA A 43 -8.63 -12.53 0.72
C ALA A 43 -9.62 -13.04 -0.33
N TYR A 44 -10.81 -13.42 0.12
CA TYR A 44 -11.88 -13.92 -0.74
C TYR A 44 -13.19 -13.22 -0.40
N GLY A 45 -13.85 -12.67 -1.42
CA GLY A 45 -15.18 -12.08 -1.32
C GLY A 45 -16.24 -13.08 -1.77
N VAL A 46 -17.31 -13.19 -0.99
CA VAL A 46 -18.36 -14.20 -1.25
C VAL A 46 -19.22 -13.82 -2.47
N ASN A 47 -19.52 -12.52 -2.63
CA ASN A 47 -20.39 -12.06 -3.71
C ASN A 47 -19.68 -11.98 -5.06
N ASP A 48 -18.47 -11.40 -5.08
CA ASP A 48 -17.72 -11.24 -6.32
C ASP A 48 -16.93 -12.50 -6.71
N ARG A 49 -16.80 -13.46 -5.79
CA ARG A 49 -16.11 -14.76 -5.97
C ARG A 49 -14.69 -14.62 -6.48
N LYS A 50 -14.02 -13.51 -6.16
CA LYS A 50 -12.64 -13.24 -6.60
C LYS A 50 -11.67 -13.44 -5.45
N LEU A 51 -10.54 -14.09 -5.77
CA LEU A 51 -9.39 -14.16 -4.86
C LEU A 51 -8.56 -12.90 -5.04
N LYS A 52 -8.33 -12.19 -3.95
CA LYS A 52 -7.46 -11.02 -3.86
C LYS A 52 -6.21 -11.41 -3.08
N TYR A 53 -5.12 -10.71 -3.35
CA TYR A 53 -3.86 -10.98 -2.68
C TYR A 53 -2.99 -9.73 -2.62
N ASN A 54 -2.10 -9.73 -1.65
CA ASN A 54 -0.93 -8.86 -1.60
C ASN A 54 0.26 -9.74 -1.25
N ALA A 55 1.35 -9.56 -1.97
CA ALA A 55 2.63 -10.19 -1.70
C ALA A 55 3.70 -9.12 -1.76
N LYS A 56 4.51 -9.02 -0.72
CA LYS A 56 5.63 -8.10 -0.61
C LYS A 56 6.87 -8.88 -0.20
N LEU A 57 7.93 -8.69 -0.97
CA LEU A 57 9.27 -9.18 -0.65
C LEU A 57 10.19 -8.00 -0.45
N THR A 58 10.85 -7.93 0.70
CA THR A 58 11.77 -6.84 1.06
C THR A 58 13.15 -7.40 1.35
N TYR A 59 14.15 -6.80 0.72
CA TYR A 59 15.55 -6.97 1.08
C TYR A 59 16.01 -5.73 1.86
N SER A 60 16.46 -5.92 3.09
CA SER A 60 17.05 -4.88 3.91
C SER A 60 18.58 -4.96 3.86
N VAL A 61 19.20 -3.87 3.41
CA VAL A 61 20.67 -3.75 3.39
C VAL A 61 21.21 -3.76 4.83
N ASN A 62 20.48 -3.13 5.75
CA ASN A 62 20.82 -3.13 7.16
C ASN A 62 20.24 -4.36 7.84
N LYS A 63 21.07 -5.05 8.63
CA LYS A 63 20.64 -6.15 9.48
C LYS A 63 19.57 -5.67 10.47
N LYS A 64 18.41 -6.34 10.49
CA LYS A 64 17.29 -6.02 11.38
C LYS A 64 17.24 -6.98 12.57
N LYS A 65 16.62 -6.53 13.67
CA LYS A 65 16.42 -7.35 14.88
C LYS A 65 15.05 -8.02 14.92
N TYR A 66 14.02 -7.35 14.38
CA TYR A 66 12.64 -7.84 14.41
C TYR A 66 11.93 -7.71 13.06
N HIS A 67 11.80 -6.48 12.51
CA HIS A 67 11.01 -6.19 11.30
C HIS A 67 11.78 -5.37 10.28
N GLU A 68 11.32 -5.43 9.04
CA GLU A 68 11.88 -4.67 7.91
C GLU A 68 11.88 -3.15 8.12
N GLY A 69 10.88 -2.63 8.86
CA GLY A 69 10.69 -1.19 9.09
C GLY A 69 11.52 -0.58 10.22
N GLU A 70 12.40 -1.35 10.88
CA GLU A 70 13.27 -0.78 11.93
C GLU A 70 14.21 0.28 11.36
N SER A 71 14.32 1.39 12.10
CA SER A 71 15.23 2.48 11.76
C SER A 71 16.70 2.11 12.08
N PRO A 72 17.67 2.54 11.27
CA PRO A 72 17.50 3.23 9.99
C PRO A 72 17.05 2.27 8.87
N VAL A 73 16.06 2.69 8.10
CA VAL A 73 15.59 1.92 6.96
C VAL A 73 16.55 2.04 5.79
N ASN A 74 16.85 0.92 5.14
CA ASN A 74 17.57 0.88 3.86
C ASN A 74 17.10 -0.38 3.13
N ASN A 75 15.97 -0.28 2.44
CA ASN A 75 15.21 -1.42 1.94
C ASN A 75 14.92 -1.30 0.45
N ILE A 76 14.97 -2.43 -0.24
CA ILE A 76 14.42 -2.62 -1.58
C ILE A 76 13.23 -3.56 -1.43
N SER A 77 12.06 -3.17 -1.92
CA SER A 77 10.83 -3.95 -1.82
C SER A 77 10.19 -4.15 -3.19
N ALA A 78 9.80 -5.39 -3.47
CA ALA A 78 8.95 -5.74 -4.60
C ALA A 78 7.56 -6.08 -4.09
N ILE A 79 6.54 -5.47 -4.68
CA ILE A 79 5.14 -5.61 -4.25
C ILE A 79 4.29 -6.01 -5.44
N GLN A 80 3.49 -7.05 -5.26
CA GLN A 80 2.46 -7.48 -6.19
C GLN A 80 1.14 -7.54 -5.44
N GLU A 81 0.13 -6.85 -5.97
CA GLU A 81 -1.18 -6.75 -5.32
C GLU A 81 -2.31 -6.84 -6.34
N TYR A 82 -3.37 -7.53 -5.97
CA TYR A 82 -4.66 -7.49 -6.63
C TYR A 82 -5.74 -7.39 -5.56
N ASP A 83 -6.43 -6.26 -5.52
CA ASP A 83 -7.46 -6.03 -4.52
C ASP A 83 -8.50 -5.01 -4.99
N VAL A 84 -9.58 -4.89 -4.20
CA VAL A 84 -10.64 -3.91 -4.42
C VAL A 84 -10.37 -2.64 -3.63
N TYR A 85 -10.62 -1.51 -4.25
CA TYR A 85 -10.44 -0.18 -3.66
C TYR A 85 -11.65 0.71 -3.92
N THR A 86 -11.92 1.58 -2.97
CA THR A 86 -12.84 2.69 -3.13
C THR A 86 -12.05 3.92 -3.55
N PRO A 87 -12.38 4.59 -4.67
CA PRO A 87 -11.71 5.83 -5.05
C PRO A 87 -11.77 6.86 -3.92
N GLY A 88 -10.62 7.48 -3.61
CA GLY A 88 -10.51 8.46 -2.54
C GLY A 88 -10.34 7.90 -1.13
N GLN A 89 -10.31 6.60 -0.94
CA GLN A 89 -10.16 5.97 0.39
C GLN A 89 -8.83 6.32 1.08
N ASP A 90 -7.78 6.60 0.31
CA ASP A 90 -6.47 6.97 0.86
C ASP A 90 -6.51 8.28 1.68
N PHE A 91 -7.51 9.12 1.46
CA PHE A 91 -7.72 10.35 2.24
C PHE A 91 -8.37 10.12 3.60
N LEU A 92 -8.90 8.94 3.87
CA LEU A 92 -9.65 8.66 5.11
C LEU A 92 -8.78 8.17 6.26
N PHE A 93 -7.49 7.97 6.05
CA PHE A 93 -6.52 7.45 7.06
C PHE A 93 -6.98 6.17 7.78
N THR A 94 -7.91 5.44 7.23
CA THR A 94 -8.48 4.22 7.81
C THR A 94 -8.11 3.00 6.99
N SER A 95 -7.86 1.88 7.68
CA SER A 95 -7.65 0.60 6.99
C SER A 95 -8.92 0.20 6.24
N LYS A 96 -8.79 -0.15 4.95
CA LYS A 96 -9.90 -0.62 4.12
C LYS A 96 -10.63 -1.85 4.66
N ASP A 97 -9.96 -2.63 5.48
CA ASP A 97 -10.46 -3.87 6.06
C ASP A 97 -10.97 -3.70 7.50
N ASN A 98 -11.19 -2.45 7.95
CA ASN A 98 -11.72 -2.22 9.27
C ASN A 98 -13.24 -2.43 9.29
N MET A 99 -13.70 -3.45 10.00
CA MET A 99 -15.12 -3.80 10.13
C MET A 99 -15.98 -2.66 10.69
N PHE A 100 -15.42 -1.79 11.53
CA PHE A 100 -16.15 -0.65 12.09
C PHE A 100 -16.38 0.50 11.12
N VAL A 101 -15.59 0.60 10.05
CA VAL A 101 -15.78 1.61 9.00
C VAL A 101 -17.00 1.26 8.15
N ALA A 102 -17.20 -0.01 7.82
CA ALA A 102 -18.36 -0.48 7.07
C ALA A 102 -19.69 -0.20 7.79
N TRP A 103 -19.67 -0.17 9.13
CA TRP A 103 -20.87 0.11 9.95
C TRP A 103 -21.22 1.60 10.07
N LYS A 104 -20.24 2.49 9.95
CA LYS A 104 -20.43 3.94 10.13
C LYS A 104 -20.89 4.70 8.89
N VAL A 105 -20.73 4.11 7.71
CA VAL A 105 -21.12 4.76 6.44
C VAL A 105 -22.60 4.50 6.20
N GLY A 106 -23.44 5.51 6.43
CA GLY A 106 -24.89 5.45 6.29
C GLY A 106 -25.39 5.22 4.85
N GLU A 107 -24.53 5.41 3.83
CA GLU A 107 -24.82 5.07 2.45
C GLU A 107 -23.81 4.04 1.91
N PRO A 108 -24.28 3.01 1.16
CA PRO A 108 -23.39 2.03 0.60
C PRO A 108 -22.47 2.66 -0.45
N VAL A 109 -21.16 2.51 -0.29
CA VAL A 109 -20.19 2.90 -1.30
C VAL A 109 -20.28 1.92 -2.47
N THR A 110 -20.86 2.36 -3.59
CA THR A 110 -21.08 1.53 -4.77
C THR A 110 -20.02 1.73 -5.85
N MET A 111 -19.28 2.83 -5.81
CA MET A 111 -18.17 3.12 -6.73
C MET A 111 -16.90 2.44 -6.23
N MET A 112 -16.51 1.37 -6.87
CA MET A 112 -15.33 0.58 -6.52
C MET A 112 -14.50 0.27 -7.75
N GLN A 113 -13.26 -0.13 -7.54
CA GLN A 113 -12.36 -0.56 -8.60
C GLN A 113 -11.49 -1.72 -8.12
N TYR A 114 -11.18 -2.65 -9.03
CA TYR A 114 -10.12 -3.60 -8.80
C TYR A 114 -8.81 -3.00 -9.28
N ILE A 115 -7.78 -3.08 -8.46
CA ILE A 115 -6.45 -2.62 -8.81
C ILE A 115 -5.50 -3.80 -8.80
N ARG A 116 -4.83 -4.01 -9.94
CA ARG A 116 -3.67 -4.89 -10.04
C ARG A 116 -2.44 -4.02 -10.08
N LYS A 117 -1.60 -4.11 -9.05
CA LYS A 117 -0.44 -3.26 -8.86
C LYS A 117 0.83 -4.09 -8.78
N THR A 118 1.82 -3.69 -9.55
CA THR A 118 3.21 -4.15 -9.42
C THR A 118 4.07 -2.95 -9.09
N MET A 119 4.85 -3.00 -8.02
CA MET A 119 5.68 -1.89 -7.58
C MET A 119 7.04 -2.38 -7.12
N LEU A 120 8.08 -1.68 -7.56
CA LEU A 120 9.42 -1.77 -7.01
C LEU A 120 9.71 -0.48 -6.25
N GLN A 121 10.13 -0.57 -5.01
CA GLN A 121 10.37 0.57 -4.14
C GLN A 121 11.75 0.46 -3.51
N TYR A 122 12.46 1.58 -3.46
CA TYR A 122 13.66 1.75 -2.64
C TYR A 122 13.41 2.82 -1.61
N GLN A 123 13.75 2.55 -0.36
CA GLN A 123 13.65 3.49 0.75
C GLN A 123 14.94 3.52 1.54
N LYS A 124 15.46 4.72 1.76
CA LYS A 124 16.63 4.95 2.60
C LYS A 124 16.37 6.07 3.60
N GLU A 125 16.64 5.76 4.85
CA GLU A 125 16.59 6.70 5.97
C GLU A 125 18.00 6.99 6.45
N TRP A 126 18.29 8.27 6.67
CA TRP A 126 19.51 8.74 7.31
C TRP A 126 19.19 9.21 8.72
N LEU A 127 20.13 9.03 9.64
CA LEU A 127 19.95 9.36 11.06
C LEU A 127 19.79 10.87 11.35
N ASN A 128 19.98 11.74 10.36
CA ASN A 128 19.77 13.18 10.43
C ASN A 128 18.32 13.62 10.16
N GLY A 129 17.39 12.69 10.08
CA GLY A 129 15.97 12.96 9.80
C GLY A 129 15.61 13.02 8.31
N LEU A 130 16.55 12.72 7.43
CA LEU A 130 16.31 12.67 5.98
C LEU A 130 15.87 11.25 5.58
N THR A 131 14.83 11.14 4.76
CA THR A 131 14.36 9.88 4.16
C THR A 131 14.10 10.09 2.68
N LEU A 132 14.67 9.22 1.85
CA LEU A 132 14.40 9.14 0.43
C LEU A 132 13.57 7.89 0.16
N THR A 133 12.48 8.04 -0.59
CA THR A 133 11.69 6.93 -1.13
C THR A 133 11.56 7.10 -2.63
N THR A 134 11.93 6.10 -3.40
CA THR A 134 11.72 6.07 -4.86
C THR A 134 10.93 4.84 -5.23
N TRP A 135 10.13 4.93 -6.30
CA TRP A 135 9.34 3.79 -6.76
C TRP A 135 9.14 3.81 -8.28
N ALA A 136 8.98 2.62 -8.80
CA ALA A 136 8.43 2.37 -10.13
C ALA A 136 7.15 1.55 -9.91
N ARG A 137 6.02 2.00 -10.44
CA ARG A 137 4.71 1.41 -10.22
C ARG A 137 3.96 1.24 -11.53
N ASN A 138 3.40 0.06 -11.73
CA ASN A 138 2.47 -0.22 -12.80
C ASN A 138 1.14 -0.66 -12.17
N GLU A 139 0.06 0.01 -12.54
CA GLU A 139 -1.28 -0.27 -12.04
C GLU A 139 -2.25 -0.47 -13.20
N ASN A 140 -2.99 -1.56 -13.16
CA ASN A 140 -4.17 -1.76 -13.99
C ASN A 140 -5.41 -1.56 -13.11
N ASN A 141 -6.24 -0.60 -13.49
CA ASN A 141 -7.47 -0.22 -12.79
C ASN A 141 -8.66 -0.72 -13.60
N GLU A 142 -9.50 -1.56 -13.02
CA GLU A 142 -10.72 -2.10 -13.60
C GLU A 142 -11.94 -1.55 -12.85
N ALA A 143 -12.86 -0.92 -13.57
CA ALA A 143 -14.09 -0.37 -12.99
C ALA A 143 -14.98 -1.48 -12.43
N ALA A 144 -15.55 -1.27 -11.25
CA ALA A 144 -16.43 -2.20 -10.56
C ALA A 144 -17.61 -1.46 -9.90
N GLY A 145 -18.68 -2.18 -9.63
CA GLY A 145 -19.90 -1.59 -9.10
C GLY A 145 -20.50 -0.58 -10.09
N THR A 146 -20.78 0.62 -9.62
CA THR A 146 -21.34 1.73 -10.42
C THR A 146 -20.29 2.62 -11.06
N LEU A 147 -19.00 2.40 -10.78
CA LEU A 147 -17.90 3.18 -11.35
C LEU A 147 -17.84 2.99 -12.87
N ARG A 148 -17.55 4.09 -13.60
CA ARG A 148 -17.32 4.10 -15.04
C ARG A 148 -16.10 4.97 -15.34
N TYR A 149 -15.32 4.57 -16.34
CA TYR A 149 -14.24 5.39 -16.88
C TYR A 149 -14.61 5.87 -18.26
N ASP A 150 -14.68 7.19 -18.43
CA ASP A 150 -14.97 7.81 -19.72
C ASP A 150 -13.73 8.55 -20.22
N ARG A 151 -13.33 8.24 -21.44
CA ARG A 151 -12.22 8.89 -22.11
C ARG A 151 -12.73 9.81 -23.20
N TYR A 152 -12.33 11.09 -23.13
CA TYR A 152 -12.53 12.04 -24.21
C TYR A 152 -11.51 11.80 -25.32
N ASN A 153 -11.99 11.55 -26.51
CA ASN A 153 -11.18 11.43 -27.72
C ASN A 153 -10.91 12.81 -28.32
N ALA A 154 -9.90 12.90 -29.21
CA ALA A 154 -9.56 14.15 -29.89
C ALA A 154 -10.68 14.69 -30.79
N ASP A 155 -11.61 13.87 -31.23
CA ASP A 155 -12.81 14.19 -32.01
C ASP A 155 -14.01 14.66 -31.16
N GLY A 156 -13.84 14.75 -29.83
CA GLY A 156 -14.91 15.15 -28.89
C GLY A 156 -15.85 14.02 -28.49
N THR A 157 -15.64 12.79 -28.97
CA THR A 157 -16.47 11.64 -28.59
C THR A 157 -16.03 11.05 -27.25
N LEU A 158 -16.97 10.44 -26.52
CA LEU A 158 -16.72 9.70 -25.28
C LEU A 158 -16.59 8.21 -25.56
N THR A 159 -15.54 7.60 -25.07
CA THR A 159 -15.38 6.14 -25.06
C THR A 159 -15.37 5.64 -23.62
N ASN A 160 -16.29 4.73 -23.30
CA ASN A 160 -16.29 4.07 -22.00
C ASN A 160 -15.21 3.00 -21.97
N LEU A 161 -14.33 3.07 -20.97
CA LEU A 161 -13.25 2.12 -20.74
C LEU A 161 -13.62 1.17 -19.60
N LYS A 162 -13.43 -0.11 -19.79
CA LYS A 162 -13.56 -1.10 -18.69
C LYS A 162 -12.39 -1.07 -17.75
N SER A 163 -11.21 -0.78 -18.27
CA SER A 163 -9.96 -0.68 -17.51
C SER A 163 -8.99 0.27 -18.17
N PHE A 164 -8.04 0.76 -17.38
CA PHE A 164 -6.89 1.48 -17.89
C PHE A 164 -5.63 1.12 -17.08
N THR A 165 -4.48 1.23 -17.72
CA THR A 165 -3.19 0.98 -17.10
C THR A 165 -2.43 2.29 -16.95
N ASN A 166 -1.87 2.51 -15.76
CA ASN A 166 -0.98 3.61 -15.44
C ASN A 166 0.38 3.08 -15.02
N THR A 167 1.43 3.64 -15.63
CA THR A 167 2.81 3.34 -15.24
C THR A 167 3.47 4.64 -14.81
N GLU A 168 4.07 4.64 -13.64
CA GLU A 168 4.70 5.82 -13.09
C GLU A 168 6.03 5.53 -12.42
N LEU A 169 6.87 6.55 -12.42
CA LEU A 169 8.08 6.64 -11.61
C LEU A 169 7.88 7.78 -10.61
N GLY A 170 8.31 7.58 -9.39
CA GLY A 170 8.19 8.60 -8.37
C GLY A 170 9.36 8.64 -7.42
N ALA A 171 9.54 9.79 -6.80
CA ALA A 171 10.52 10.02 -5.76
C ALA A 171 9.92 10.96 -4.70
N GLN A 172 10.19 10.67 -3.45
CA GLN A 172 9.82 11.52 -2.32
C GLN A 172 11.03 11.72 -1.42
N LEU A 173 11.30 12.95 -1.11
CA LEU A 173 12.27 13.36 -0.09
C LEU A 173 11.50 13.89 1.11
N ARG A 174 11.79 13.35 2.29
CA ARG A 174 11.21 13.78 3.56
C ARG A 174 12.34 14.19 4.49
N PHE A 175 12.22 15.37 5.09
CA PHE A 175 13.17 15.88 6.06
C PHE A 175 12.47 16.27 7.35
N ALA A 176 12.83 15.62 8.44
CA ALA A 176 12.26 15.81 9.78
C ALA A 176 13.37 15.88 10.84
N PRO A 177 14.07 17.01 10.96
CA PRO A 177 15.28 17.13 11.79
C PRO A 177 15.02 16.93 13.28
N GLY A 178 13.77 17.15 13.73
CA GLY A 178 13.36 16.95 15.12
C GLY A 178 12.95 15.54 15.49
N GLU A 179 12.86 14.62 14.52
CA GLU A 179 12.46 13.25 14.79
C GLU A 179 13.60 12.39 15.30
N ARG A 180 13.26 11.48 16.20
CA ARG A 180 14.12 10.41 16.67
C ARG A 180 13.42 9.07 16.47
N ALA A 181 14.17 8.09 16.05
CA ALA A 181 13.68 6.71 15.94
C ALA A 181 13.91 5.99 17.28
N TYR A 182 12.85 5.40 17.79
CA TYR A 182 12.91 4.49 18.92
C TYR A 182 12.54 3.09 18.47
N ASN A 183 13.48 2.16 18.54
CA ASN A 183 13.24 0.76 18.28
C ASN A 183 12.80 0.09 19.58
N GLY A 184 11.50 -0.07 19.75
CA GLY A 184 10.92 -0.70 20.94
C GLY A 184 11.28 -2.18 21.06
N ARG A 185 11.03 -2.75 22.24
CA ARG A 185 11.40 -4.12 22.58
C ARG A 185 10.72 -5.19 21.69
N GLU A 186 9.58 -4.84 21.07
CA GLU A 186 8.81 -5.72 20.18
C GLU A 186 8.95 -5.36 18.69
N GLY A 187 10.00 -4.62 18.32
CA GLY A 187 10.22 -4.21 16.93
C GLY A 187 9.27 -3.12 16.43
N LYS A 188 8.46 -2.54 17.30
CA LYS A 188 7.63 -1.39 16.96
C LYS A 188 8.51 -0.15 16.91
N ASN A 189 8.82 0.30 15.70
CA ASN A 189 9.47 1.57 15.50
C ASN A 189 8.47 2.70 15.76
N SER A 190 8.82 3.57 16.66
CA SER A 190 8.09 4.82 16.86
C SER A 190 9.00 5.97 16.47
N LEU A 191 8.59 6.70 15.44
CA LEU A 191 9.15 8.02 15.17
C LEU A 191 8.43 9.01 16.07
N PHE A 192 9.17 9.78 16.86
CA PHE A 192 8.60 10.83 17.67
C PHE A 192 9.42 12.11 17.52
N ASN A 193 8.74 13.24 17.55
CA ASN A 193 9.37 14.54 17.57
C ASN A 193 9.80 14.89 19.01
N LEU A 194 11.03 15.31 19.17
CA LEU A 194 11.53 15.87 20.45
C LEU A 194 10.86 17.19 20.80
N SER A 195 10.37 17.92 19.80
CA SER A 195 9.62 19.16 19.95
C SER A 195 8.30 19.04 19.23
N LYS A 196 7.20 19.52 19.85
CA LYS A 196 5.86 19.54 19.20
C LYS A 196 5.82 20.42 17.95
N ASP A 197 6.71 21.39 17.87
CA ASP A 197 6.77 22.39 16.80
C ASP A 197 7.84 22.06 15.74
N ALA A 198 8.45 20.87 15.80
CA ALA A 198 9.47 20.48 14.83
C ALA A 198 8.85 20.33 13.43
N PRO A 199 9.36 21.06 12.42
CA PRO A 199 8.79 20.99 11.08
C PRO A 199 9.12 19.67 10.40
N VAL A 200 8.19 19.21 9.54
CA VAL A 200 8.39 18.08 8.61
C VAL A 200 8.20 18.60 7.20
N PHE A 201 9.25 18.52 6.40
CA PHE A 201 9.23 18.90 5.00
C PHE A 201 9.08 17.65 4.14
N LYS A 202 8.16 17.67 3.17
CA LYS A 202 8.02 16.62 2.18
C LYS A 202 8.04 17.24 0.79
N LEU A 203 8.90 16.72 -0.08
CA LEU A 203 8.93 17.02 -1.49
C LEU A 203 8.69 15.73 -2.25
N SER A 204 7.63 15.69 -3.05
CA SER A 204 7.30 14.51 -3.86
C SER A 204 7.18 14.91 -5.31
N HIS A 205 7.73 14.08 -6.19
CA HIS A 205 7.56 14.19 -7.62
C HIS A 205 7.24 12.84 -8.21
N GLN A 206 6.24 12.80 -9.09
CA GLN A 206 5.89 11.59 -9.82
C GLN A 206 5.62 11.92 -11.28
N MET A 207 5.99 11.00 -12.16
CA MET A 207 5.88 11.14 -13.60
C MET A 207 5.23 9.91 -14.19
N GLY A 208 4.10 10.11 -14.87
CA GLY A 208 3.42 9.08 -15.64
C GLY A 208 4.16 8.85 -16.98
N LEU A 209 4.31 7.58 -17.35
CA LEU A 209 4.89 7.17 -18.63
C LEU A 209 3.76 7.01 -19.65
N LYS A 210 3.85 7.74 -20.78
CA LYS A 210 2.82 7.75 -21.85
C LYS A 210 2.65 6.41 -22.58
N LYS A 211 3.64 5.52 -22.54
CA LYS A 211 3.53 4.13 -23.01
C LYS A 211 3.87 3.24 -21.84
N GLY A 212 2.85 2.62 -21.26
CA GLY A 212 3.06 1.54 -20.31
C GLY A 212 3.96 0.50 -20.94
N LEU A 213 4.94 0.01 -20.18
CA LEU A 213 5.61 -1.25 -20.51
C LEU A 213 4.47 -2.27 -20.61
N GLY A 214 4.07 -2.56 -21.86
CA GLY A 214 2.99 -3.49 -22.13
C GLY A 214 3.38 -4.88 -21.60
N VAL A 215 2.82 -5.18 -20.46
CA VAL A 215 2.61 -6.56 -20.05
C VAL A 215 1.13 -6.78 -20.29
N VAL A 216 0.84 -7.43 -21.40
CA VAL A 216 -0.47 -7.96 -21.78
C VAL A 216 -0.95 -8.96 -20.71
#